data_a2c0f00cc55ee721313e8eab24183dec
#
_entry.id   a2c0f00cc55ee721313e8eab24183dec
#
_cell.length_a   1.000
_cell.length_b   1.000
_cell.length_c   1.000
_cell.angle_alpha   90.00
_cell.angle_beta   90.00
_cell.angle_gamma   90.00
#
_symmetry.space_group_name_H-M   'P 1'
#
loop_
_entity.id
_entity.type
_entity.pdbx_description
1 polymer ?
#
loop_
_entity_poly.entity_id
_entity_poly.type
_entity_poly.pdbx_seq_one_letter_code
_entity_poly.pdbx_strand_id
1 'polypeptide(L)'
;MSSYSEQIDQIVVHVGRYGIAASETQLHRLQALAQRLQVQPAISSLLTDASAPDVVRGRAFARVVAGLRSAPVSTLAATFAA
;
A
#
# COMPACT_ATOMS: atom_id res chain seq x y z
N MET A 1 -17.82 -2.32 -8.09
CA MET A 1 -16.57 -2.81 -7.49
C MET A 1 -15.53 -1.71 -7.49
N SER A 2 -14.79 -1.59 -6.39
CA SER A 2 -13.71 -0.60 -6.33
C SER A 2 -12.53 -1.04 -7.19
N SER A 3 -12.01 -0.12 -8.00
CA SER A 3 -10.76 -0.36 -8.72
C SER A 3 -9.58 -0.31 -7.73
N TYR A 4 -8.42 -0.79 -8.17
CA TYR A 4 -7.21 -0.68 -7.35
C TYR A 4 -6.86 0.76 -7.06
N SER A 5 -7.03 1.63 -8.05
CA SER A 5 -6.79 3.05 -7.89
C SER A 5 -7.66 3.62 -6.78
N GLU A 6 -8.95 3.27 -6.73
CA GLU A 6 -9.84 3.72 -5.68
C GLU A 6 -9.44 3.18 -4.31
N GLN A 7 -9.06 1.91 -4.22
CA GLN A 7 -8.62 1.32 -2.96
C GLN A 7 -7.37 2.02 -2.44
N ILE A 8 -6.40 2.27 -3.32
CA ILE A 8 -5.17 2.99 -2.95
C ILE A 8 -5.52 4.40 -2.49
N ASP A 9 -6.38 5.10 -3.21
CA ASP A 9 -6.79 6.45 -2.86
C ASP A 9 -7.47 6.51 -1.49
N GLN A 10 -8.34 5.57 -1.18
CA GLN A 10 -9.00 5.48 0.12
C GLN A 10 -7.97 5.30 1.25
N ILE A 11 -6.99 4.45 1.02
CA ILE A 11 -5.93 4.22 2.01
C ILE A 11 -5.09 5.48 2.20
N VAL A 12 -4.71 6.13 1.09
CA VAL A 12 -3.90 7.36 1.13
C VAL A 12 -4.66 8.47 1.88
N VAL A 13 -5.94 8.64 1.59
CA VAL A 13 -6.76 9.66 2.26
C VAL A 13 -6.85 9.40 3.76
N HIS A 14 -7.07 8.15 4.15
CA HIS A 14 -7.16 7.80 5.56
C HIS A 14 -5.84 8.07 6.30
N VAL A 15 -4.72 7.64 5.73
CA VAL A 15 -3.39 7.86 6.33
C VAL A 15 -3.08 9.36 6.39
N GLY A 16 -3.43 10.12 5.36
CA GLY A 16 -3.22 11.56 5.34
C GLY A 16 -4.06 12.29 6.38
N ARG A 17 -5.26 11.76 6.70
CA ARG A 17 -6.16 12.38 7.65
C ARG A 17 -5.85 12.01 9.10
N TYR A 18 -5.53 10.74 9.36
CA TYR A 18 -5.40 10.22 10.72
C TYR A 18 -3.98 9.85 11.11
N GLY A 19 -3.06 9.81 10.18
CA GLY A 19 -1.66 9.45 10.42
C GLY A 19 -1.40 7.95 10.35
N ILE A 20 -0.11 7.60 10.29
CA ILE A 20 0.34 6.21 10.15
C ILE A 20 -0.10 5.37 11.35
N ALA A 21 0.11 5.88 12.56
CA ALA A 21 -0.17 5.11 13.78
C ALA A 21 -1.65 4.76 13.93
N ALA A 22 -2.54 5.62 13.44
CA ALA A 22 -3.98 5.41 13.52
C ALA A 22 -4.57 4.68 12.32
N SER A 23 -3.73 4.19 11.41
CA SER A 23 -4.17 3.61 10.13
C SER A 23 -3.77 2.16 9.97
N GLU A 24 -3.71 1.40 11.08
CA GLU A 24 -3.24 0.00 11.05
C GLU A 24 -4.03 -0.85 10.05
N THR A 25 -5.34 -0.75 10.03
CA THR A 25 -6.18 -1.52 9.10
C THR A 25 -5.84 -1.22 7.65
N GLN A 26 -5.66 0.07 7.34
CA GLN A 26 -5.31 0.50 5.99
C GLN A 26 -3.91 0.05 5.60
N LEU A 27 -2.98 0.07 6.54
CA LEU A 27 -1.61 -0.41 6.27
C LEU A 27 -1.58 -1.91 6.01
N HIS A 28 -2.38 -2.69 6.74
CA HIS A 28 -2.52 -4.12 6.47
C HIS A 28 -3.11 -4.38 5.08
N ARG A 29 -4.09 -3.59 4.68
CA ARG A 29 -4.69 -3.69 3.34
C ARG A 29 -3.66 -3.37 2.26
N LEU A 30 -2.91 -2.30 2.46
CA LEU A 30 -1.90 -1.88 1.49
C LEU A 30 -0.79 -2.93 1.37
N GLN A 31 -0.34 -3.48 2.50
CA GLN A 31 0.65 -4.54 2.51
C GLN A 31 0.17 -5.77 1.75
N ALA A 32 -1.07 -6.21 2.01
CA ALA A 32 -1.64 -7.36 1.32
C ALA A 32 -1.70 -7.12 -0.19
N LEU A 33 -2.11 -5.93 -0.61
CA LEU A 33 -2.17 -5.57 -2.02
C LEU A 33 -0.78 -5.57 -2.65
N ALA A 34 0.20 -4.97 -1.99
CA ALA A 34 1.57 -4.91 -2.49
C ALA A 34 2.19 -6.30 -2.62
N GLN A 35 1.99 -7.16 -1.64
CA GLN A 35 2.51 -8.52 -1.68
C GLN A 35 1.83 -9.35 -2.78
N ARG A 36 0.54 -9.18 -2.93
CA ARG A 36 -0.23 -9.89 -3.96
C ARG A 36 0.23 -9.51 -5.36
N LEU A 37 0.55 -8.24 -5.56
CA LEU A 37 1.02 -7.72 -6.85
C LEU A 37 2.54 -7.78 -7.00
N GLN A 38 3.23 -8.26 -5.98
CA GLN A 38 4.69 -8.35 -5.95
C GLN A 38 5.36 -6.99 -6.19
N VAL A 39 4.78 -5.94 -5.60
CA VAL A 39 5.30 -4.58 -5.65
C VAL A 39 6.04 -4.31 -4.34
N GLN A 40 7.36 -4.21 -4.42
CA GLN A 40 8.25 -3.90 -3.30
C GLN A 40 7.92 -4.71 -2.03
N PRO A 41 7.91 -6.05 -2.11
CA PRO A 41 7.44 -6.87 -0.99
C PRO A 41 8.26 -6.70 0.28
N ALA A 42 9.57 -6.48 0.17
CA ALA A 42 10.44 -6.28 1.33
C ALA A 42 10.11 -4.97 2.05
N ILE A 43 9.75 -3.93 1.30
CA ILE A 43 9.40 -2.63 1.87
C ILE A 43 8.00 -2.67 2.45
N SER A 44 7.08 -3.37 1.80
CA SER A 44 5.70 -3.45 2.27
C SER A 44 5.59 -4.09 3.65
N SER A 45 6.50 -4.98 4.01
CA SER A 45 6.49 -5.60 5.33
C SER A 45 6.73 -4.59 6.46
N LEU A 46 7.37 -3.46 6.17
CA LEU A 46 7.59 -2.40 7.15
C LEU A 46 6.30 -1.66 7.49
N LEU A 47 5.29 -1.72 6.65
CA LEU A 47 4.01 -1.04 6.88
C LEU A 47 3.34 -1.50 8.17
N THR A 48 3.47 -2.77 8.49
CA THR A 48 2.82 -3.38 9.65
C THR A 48 3.79 -3.80 10.73
N ASP A 49 5.05 -3.39 10.62
CA ASP A 49 6.07 -3.70 11.62
C ASP A 49 5.93 -2.75 12.81
N ALA A 50 5.41 -3.28 13.92
CA ALA A 50 5.18 -2.50 15.13
C ALA A 50 6.48 -1.97 15.74
N SER A 51 7.63 -2.59 15.44
CA SER A 51 8.92 -2.14 15.96
C SER A 51 9.53 -1.00 15.15
N ALA A 52 9.02 -0.73 13.94
CA ALA A 52 9.54 0.32 13.09
C ALA A 52 8.99 1.68 13.53
N PRO A 53 9.85 2.71 13.58
CA PRO A 53 9.40 4.08 13.88
C PRO A 53 8.41 4.58 12.82
N ASP A 54 7.54 5.52 13.22
CA ASP A 54 6.53 6.09 12.31
C ASP A 54 7.16 6.71 11.06
N VAL A 55 8.33 7.32 11.19
CA VAL A 55 9.04 7.91 10.05
C VAL A 55 9.40 6.84 9.02
N VAL A 56 9.87 5.69 9.49
CA VAL A 56 10.23 4.56 8.62
C VAL A 56 8.99 3.99 7.95
N ARG A 57 7.92 3.79 8.73
CA ARG A 57 6.66 3.28 8.20
C ARG A 57 6.05 4.25 7.19
N GLY A 58 6.16 5.56 7.44
CA GLY A 58 5.69 6.58 6.52
C GLY A 58 6.44 6.59 5.20
N ARG A 59 7.76 6.40 5.24
CA ARG A 59 8.57 6.28 4.03
C ARG A 59 8.23 5.02 3.24
N ALA A 60 8.06 3.90 3.94
CA ALA A 60 7.64 2.67 3.32
C ALA A 60 6.27 2.82 2.65
N PHE A 61 5.34 3.49 3.33
CA PHE A 61 4.02 3.79 2.80
C PHE A 61 4.12 4.57 1.49
N ALA A 62 4.89 5.65 1.47
CA ALA A 62 5.06 6.48 0.28
C ALA A 62 5.65 5.69 -0.89
N ARG A 63 6.64 4.84 -0.62
CA ARG A 63 7.28 4.01 -1.65
C ARG A 63 6.35 2.95 -2.20
N VAL A 64 5.59 2.30 -1.34
CA VAL A 64 4.65 1.26 -1.77
C VAL A 64 3.54 1.88 -2.61
N VAL A 65 2.99 3.02 -2.19
CA VAL A 65 1.96 3.72 -2.95
C VAL A 65 2.51 4.15 -4.31
N ALA A 66 3.70 4.72 -4.36
CA ALA A 66 4.32 5.14 -5.62
C ALA A 66 4.55 3.95 -6.54
N GLY A 67 5.02 2.82 -5.99
CA GLY A 67 5.22 1.60 -6.77
C GLY A 67 3.93 1.06 -7.34
N LEU A 68 2.86 1.06 -6.56
CA LEU A 68 1.55 0.59 -7.03
C LEU A 68 0.98 1.50 -8.11
N ARG A 69 1.15 2.81 -7.97
CA ARG A 69 0.64 3.78 -8.95
C ARG A 69 1.46 3.80 -10.24
N SER A 70 2.75 3.48 -10.17
CA SER A 70 3.61 3.47 -11.37
C SER A 70 3.59 2.14 -12.10
N ALA A 71 3.04 1.08 -11.51
CA ALA A 71 2.91 -0.20 -12.19
C ALA A 71 1.93 -0.06 -13.36
N PRO A 72 2.25 -0.67 -14.53
CA PRO A 72 1.34 -0.59 -15.67
C PRO A 72 -0.03 -1.19 -15.33
N VAL A 73 -1.08 -0.44 -15.60
CA VAL A 73 -2.46 -0.87 -15.32
C VAL A 73 -2.76 -2.18 -16.04
N SER A 74 -2.29 -2.32 -17.28
CA SER A 74 -2.48 -3.54 -18.05
C SER A 74 -1.87 -4.76 -17.37
N THR A 75 -0.69 -4.61 -16.79
CA THR A 75 -0.04 -5.68 -16.03
C THR A 75 -0.85 -6.07 -14.80
N LEU A 76 -1.35 -5.07 -14.06
CA LEU A 76 -2.18 -5.31 -12.90
C LEU A 76 -3.47 -6.03 -13.29
N ALA A 77 -4.11 -5.57 -14.36
CA ALA A 77 -5.33 -6.17 -14.86
C ALA A 77 -5.10 -7.62 -15.29
N ALA A 78 -4.01 -7.89 -15.99
CA ALA A 78 -3.65 -9.24 -16.43
C ALA A 78 -3.41 -10.16 -15.23
N THR A 79 -2.75 -9.68 -14.20
CA THR A 79 -2.49 -10.46 -12.98
C THR A 79 -3.79 -10.89 -12.30
N PHE A 80 -4.82 -10.05 -12.35
CA PHE A 80 -6.08 -10.33 -11.68
C PHE A 80 -7.11 -10.99 -12.57
N ALA A 81 -6.99 -10.83 -13.88
CA ALA A 81 -7.87 -11.49 -14.83
C ALA A 81 -7.51 -12.98 -15.02
N ALA A 82 -6.26 -13.28 -14.78
CA ALA A 82 -5.82 -14.66 -14.80
C ALA A 82 -6.24 -15.39 -13.53
#